data_3562de4bb44decac471fe12fa0e67419
#
_entry.id   3562de4bb44decac471fe12fa0e67419
#
_cell.length_a   1.000
_cell.length_b   1.000
_cell.length_c   1.000
_cell.angle_alpha   90.00
_cell.angle_beta   90.00
_cell.angle_gamma   90.00
#
_symmetry.space_group_name_H-M   'P 1'
#
loop_
_entity.id
_entity.type
_entity.pdbx_description
1 polymer ?
#
loop_
_entity_poly.entity_id
_entity_poly.type
_entity_poly.pdbx_seq_one_letter_code
_entity_poly.pdbx_strand_id
1 'polypeptide(L)'
;MIENSEQKSLGWYRCRLGNITGSNVGLLMKNGRSGMFSDTAKNYIFQVAAERAMNPEIVNDDVAFAEYLSTVNVESKAMRFGTEQEASARDLYSRLTGRHIVEVGACKHPTIPNFASSPDGFNYDEELRERGCIEIKCPS
;
A
#
# COMPACT_ATOMS: atom_id res chain seq x y z
N MET A 1 -0.74 -6.72 -12.25
CA MET A 1 0.20 -5.87 -13.01
C MET A 1 0.96 -5.03 -12.00
N ILE A 2 2.29 -5.05 -12.03
CA ILE A 2 3.14 -4.21 -11.16
C ILE A 2 3.23 -2.86 -11.85
N GLU A 3 2.76 -1.81 -11.19
CA GLU A 3 3.03 -0.45 -11.66
C GLU A 3 4.39 -0.03 -11.11
N ASN A 4 5.30 0.30 -12.00
CA ASN A 4 6.70 0.59 -11.67
C ASN A 4 6.84 2.04 -11.14
N SER A 5 5.95 2.44 -10.25
CA SER A 5 5.99 3.73 -9.58
C SER A 5 6.69 3.58 -8.23
N GLU A 6 7.68 4.43 -7.98
CA GLU A 6 8.34 4.52 -6.68
C GLU A 6 7.29 4.68 -5.56
N GLN A 7 7.47 3.98 -4.46
CA GLN A 7 6.57 4.09 -3.31
C GLN A 7 6.50 5.56 -2.83
N LYS A 8 5.30 5.98 -2.44
CA LYS A 8 4.97 7.37 -2.04
C LYS A 8 5.07 8.43 -3.15
N SER A 9 5.35 8.05 -4.39
CA SER A 9 5.19 8.96 -5.54
C SER A 9 3.70 9.22 -5.84
N LEU A 10 3.40 10.28 -6.61
CA LEU A 10 2.02 10.56 -7.05
C LEU A 10 1.43 9.37 -7.83
N GLY A 11 2.24 8.71 -8.67
CA GLY A 11 1.84 7.51 -9.40
C GLY A 11 1.44 6.37 -8.47
N TRP A 12 2.20 6.16 -7.40
CA TRP A 12 1.88 5.15 -6.38
C TRP A 12 0.57 5.46 -5.66
N TYR A 13 0.33 6.72 -5.28
CA TYR A 13 -0.94 7.12 -4.66
C TYR A 13 -2.11 6.96 -5.63
N ARG A 14 -1.95 7.32 -6.91
CA ARG A 14 -2.99 7.12 -7.95
C ARG A 14 -3.36 5.66 -8.13
N CYS A 15 -2.35 4.77 -8.12
CA CYS A 15 -2.59 3.33 -8.22
C CYS A 15 -3.42 2.79 -7.04
N ARG A 16 -3.28 3.37 -5.87
CA ARG A 16 -4.00 2.97 -4.65
C ARG A 16 -5.37 3.63 -4.51
N LEU A 17 -5.56 4.79 -5.11
CA LEU A 17 -6.79 5.58 -5.01
C LEU A 17 -8.01 4.77 -5.48
N GLY A 18 -9.05 4.73 -4.66
CA GLY A 18 -10.28 4.01 -4.96
C GLY A 18 -10.13 2.49 -5.02
N ASN A 19 -9.04 1.94 -4.50
CA ASN A 19 -8.81 0.50 -4.37
C ASN A 19 -8.81 0.07 -2.90
N ILE A 20 -9.32 -1.14 -2.65
CA ILE A 20 -9.12 -1.81 -1.37
C ILE A 20 -7.65 -2.21 -1.28
N THR A 21 -6.95 -1.72 -0.26
CA THR A 21 -5.52 -1.95 -0.12
C THR A 21 -5.20 -3.08 0.86
N GLY A 22 -4.12 -3.80 0.61
CA GLY A 22 -3.66 -4.88 1.49
C GLY A 22 -3.49 -4.44 2.94
N SER A 23 -2.97 -3.23 3.18
CA SER A 23 -2.82 -2.65 4.52
C SER A 23 -4.16 -2.38 5.24
N ASN A 24 -5.25 -2.16 4.50
CA ASN A 24 -6.56 -1.79 5.04
C ASN A 24 -7.62 -2.89 4.91
N VAL A 25 -7.35 -3.99 4.21
CA VAL A 25 -8.32 -5.08 4.04
C VAL A 25 -8.80 -5.65 5.38
N GLY A 26 -7.93 -5.67 6.39
CA GLY A 26 -8.28 -6.09 7.75
C GLY A 26 -9.40 -5.26 8.40
N LEU A 27 -9.64 -4.03 7.96
CA LEU A 27 -10.76 -3.21 8.43
C LEU A 27 -12.11 -3.81 8.02
N LEU A 28 -12.18 -4.43 6.83
CA LEU A 28 -13.38 -5.10 6.32
C LEU A 28 -13.69 -6.40 7.05
N MET A 29 -12.69 -7.01 7.68
CA MET A 29 -12.84 -8.27 8.42
C MET A 29 -13.39 -8.06 9.83
N LYS A 30 -13.52 -6.82 10.29
CA LYS A 30 -14.06 -6.49 11.61
C LYS A 30 -15.59 -6.53 11.59
N ASN A 31 -16.16 -7.44 12.39
CA ASN A 31 -17.60 -7.51 12.58
C ASN A 31 -18.09 -6.45 13.58
N GLY A 32 -19.26 -5.89 13.31
CA GLY A 32 -20.01 -5.10 14.26
C GLY A 32 -20.71 -5.97 15.32
N ARG A 33 -21.29 -5.33 16.33
CA ARG A 33 -22.02 -6.02 17.41
C ARG A 33 -23.21 -6.86 16.93
N SER A 34 -23.78 -6.53 15.79
CA SER A 34 -24.90 -7.24 15.15
C SER A 34 -24.49 -8.35 14.19
N GLY A 35 -23.21 -8.69 14.10
CA GLY A 35 -22.67 -9.64 13.12
C GLY A 35 -22.53 -9.09 11.69
N MET A 36 -22.93 -7.84 11.44
CA MET A 36 -22.71 -7.12 10.19
C MET A 36 -21.41 -6.35 10.21
N PHE A 37 -21.08 -5.65 9.12
CA PHE A 37 -19.90 -4.80 9.07
C PHE A 37 -19.84 -3.80 10.22
N SER A 38 -18.68 -3.67 10.85
CA SER A 38 -18.43 -2.65 11.88
C SER A 38 -18.51 -1.25 11.27
N ASP A 39 -18.67 -0.23 12.11
CA ASP A 39 -18.65 1.17 11.63
C ASP A 39 -17.30 1.54 11.01
N THR A 40 -16.20 0.97 11.51
CA THR A 40 -14.88 1.10 10.88
C THR A 40 -14.86 0.54 9.47
N ALA A 41 -15.45 -0.63 9.24
CA ALA A 41 -15.56 -1.23 7.92
C ALA A 41 -16.41 -0.38 6.97
N LYS A 42 -17.54 0.12 7.46
CA LYS A 42 -18.44 1.01 6.67
C LYS A 42 -17.71 2.30 6.28
N ASN A 43 -17.03 2.95 7.22
CA ASN A 43 -16.28 4.17 6.95
C ASN A 43 -15.21 3.95 5.89
N TYR A 44 -14.50 2.84 5.93
CA TYR A 44 -13.52 2.50 4.91
C TYR A 44 -14.16 2.25 3.53
N ILE A 45 -15.31 1.57 3.49
CA ILE A 45 -16.07 1.38 2.24
C ILE A 45 -16.50 2.73 1.66
N PHE A 46 -17.01 3.65 2.49
CA PHE A 46 -17.39 4.99 2.05
C PHE A 46 -16.19 5.81 1.56
N GLN A 47 -15.04 5.71 2.22
CA GLN A 47 -13.81 6.34 1.76
C GLN A 47 -13.43 5.85 0.36
N VAL A 48 -13.35 4.54 0.14
CA VAL A 48 -13.01 3.95 -1.16
C VAL A 48 -14.03 4.37 -2.23
N ALA A 49 -15.31 4.40 -1.90
CA ALA A 49 -16.36 4.84 -2.82
C ALA A 49 -16.23 6.33 -3.19
N ALA A 50 -15.91 7.18 -2.23
CA ALA A 50 -15.68 8.61 -2.46
C ALA A 50 -14.45 8.85 -3.34
N GLU A 51 -13.35 8.15 -3.08
CA GLU A 51 -12.14 8.22 -3.90
C GLU A 51 -12.40 7.80 -5.35
N ARG A 52 -13.26 6.82 -5.58
CA ARG A 52 -13.67 6.38 -6.94
C ARG A 52 -14.56 7.39 -7.66
N ALA A 53 -15.27 8.21 -6.92
CA ALA A 53 -16.13 9.26 -7.46
C ALA A 53 -15.42 10.61 -7.63
N MET A 54 -14.12 10.67 -7.33
CA MET A 54 -13.35 11.92 -7.50
C MET A 54 -13.34 12.39 -8.95
N ASN A 55 -13.34 13.71 -9.10
CA ASN A 55 -13.20 14.33 -10.42
C ASN A 55 -11.86 13.90 -11.06
N PRO A 56 -11.88 13.29 -12.26
CA PRO A 56 -10.67 12.90 -12.98
C PRO A 56 -9.70 14.05 -13.23
N GLU A 57 -10.17 15.29 -13.34
CA GLU A 57 -9.30 16.46 -13.51
C GLU A 57 -8.39 16.66 -12.30
N ILE A 58 -8.89 16.46 -11.07
CA ILE A 58 -8.07 16.52 -9.84
C ILE A 58 -7.08 15.37 -9.81
N VAL A 59 -7.53 14.17 -10.16
CA VAL A 59 -6.67 12.97 -10.09
C VAL A 59 -5.53 13.03 -11.13
N ASN A 60 -5.78 13.59 -12.30
CA ASN A 60 -4.81 13.63 -13.41
C ASN A 60 -3.88 14.85 -13.37
N ASP A 61 -4.25 15.91 -12.66
CA ASP A 61 -3.38 17.06 -12.44
C ASP A 61 -2.47 16.84 -11.23
N ASP A 62 -1.15 16.94 -11.41
CA ASP A 62 -0.18 16.64 -10.37
C ASP A 62 -0.26 17.61 -9.18
N VAL A 63 -0.54 18.89 -9.45
CA VAL A 63 -0.62 19.92 -8.40
C VAL A 63 -1.90 19.74 -7.58
N ALA A 64 -3.04 19.61 -8.24
CA ALA A 64 -4.32 19.40 -7.58
C ALA A 64 -4.36 18.10 -6.79
N PHE A 65 -3.75 17.04 -7.33
CA PHE A 65 -3.68 15.75 -6.65
C PHE A 65 -2.74 15.79 -5.44
N ALA A 66 -1.60 16.47 -5.54
CA ALA A 66 -0.70 16.66 -4.40
C ALA A 66 -1.36 17.47 -3.28
N GLU A 67 -2.13 18.51 -3.63
CA GLU A 67 -2.90 19.29 -2.66
C GLU A 67 -3.95 18.41 -1.95
N TYR A 68 -4.72 17.63 -2.72
CA TYR A 68 -5.65 16.66 -2.13
C TYR A 68 -4.94 15.71 -1.16
N LEU A 69 -3.82 15.11 -1.56
CA LEU A 69 -3.06 14.19 -0.71
C LEU A 69 -2.59 14.85 0.59
N SER A 70 -2.23 16.12 0.55
CA SER A 70 -1.82 16.87 1.74
C SER A 70 -2.94 17.03 2.77
N THR A 71 -4.20 16.99 2.32
CA THR A 71 -5.38 17.10 3.21
C THR A 71 -5.80 15.77 3.83
N VAL A 72 -5.53 14.65 3.16
CA VAL A 72 -6.00 13.33 3.59
C VAL A 72 -4.92 12.45 4.22
N ASN A 73 -3.65 12.69 3.89
CA ASN A 73 -2.53 11.91 4.43
C ASN A 73 -2.02 12.53 5.74
N VAL A 74 -2.32 11.87 6.84
CA VAL A 74 -1.76 12.22 8.16
C VAL A 74 -0.66 11.21 8.49
N GLU A 75 0.60 11.65 8.36
CA GLU A 75 1.74 10.82 8.73
C GLU A 75 2.00 10.94 10.25
N SER A 76 1.92 9.83 10.96
CA SER A 76 2.32 9.77 12.36
C SER A 76 3.85 9.62 12.51
N LYS A 77 4.39 9.96 13.69
CA LYS A 77 5.82 9.75 14.00
C LYS A 77 6.23 8.28 13.83
N ALA A 78 5.37 7.35 14.23
CA ALA A 78 5.62 5.93 14.09
C ALA A 78 5.67 5.50 12.62
N MET A 79 4.79 6.03 11.77
CA MET A 79 4.81 5.76 10.32
C MET A 79 6.11 6.29 9.67
N ARG A 80 6.54 7.48 10.05
CA ARG A 80 7.81 8.06 9.57
C ARG A 80 8.99 7.20 9.98
N PHE A 81 9.07 6.84 11.26
CA PHE A 81 10.11 5.95 11.77
C PHE A 81 10.14 4.61 11.01
N GLY A 82 8.98 3.97 10.81
CA GLY A 82 8.88 2.74 10.02
C GLY A 82 9.49 2.90 8.63
N THR A 83 9.09 3.94 7.92
CA THR A 83 9.59 4.23 6.56
C THR A 83 11.11 4.46 6.53
N GLU A 84 11.64 5.22 7.49
CA GLU A 84 13.09 5.48 7.58
C GLU A 84 13.90 4.20 7.84
N GLN A 85 13.31 3.21 8.52
CA GLN A 85 13.98 1.94 8.84
C GLN A 85 13.83 0.88 7.74
N GLU A 86 12.87 0.99 6.84
CA GLU A 86 12.60 -0.03 5.81
C GLU A 86 13.80 -0.35 4.92
N ALA A 87 14.51 0.67 4.44
CA ALA A 87 15.70 0.48 3.60
C ALA A 87 16.80 -0.30 4.34
N SER A 88 17.11 0.11 5.57
CA SER A 88 18.11 -0.56 6.40
C SER A 88 17.71 -2.01 6.74
N ALA A 89 16.42 -2.25 6.96
CA ALA A 89 15.91 -3.60 7.23
C ALA A 89 15.99 -4.49 5.98
N ARG A 90 15.68 -3.98 4.79
CA ARG A 90 15.87 -4.70 3.52
C ARG A 90 17.33 -5.09 3.31
N ASP A 91 18.25 -4.15 3.52
CA ASP A 91 19.69 -4.39 3.36
C ASP A 91 20.21 -5.45 4.37
N LEU A 92 19.75 -5.36 5.62
CA LEU A 92 20.10 -6.34 6.63
C LEU A 92 19.61 -7.75 6.26
N TYR A 93 18.34 -7.84 5.85
CA TYR A 93 17.75 -9.10 5.44
C TYR A 93 18.50 -9.70 4.24
N SER A 94 18.81 -8.88 3.22
CA SER A 94 19.59 -9.31 2.05
C SER A 94 20.95 -9.85 2.44
N ARG A 95 21.66 -9.17 3.33
CA ARG A 95 22.98 -9.62 3.83
C ARG A 95 22.92 -10.93 4.63
N LEU A 96 21.89 -11.09 5.45
CA LEU A 96 21.76 -12.28 6.30
C LEU A 96 21.30 -13.52 5.53
N THR A 97 20.49 -13.33 4.49
CA THR A 97 19.88 -14.44 3.74
C THR A 97 20.55 -14.72 2.40
N GLY A 98 21.40 -13.81 1.91
CA GLY A 98 21.95 -13.87 0.56
C GLY A 98 20.92 -13.57 -0.55
N ARG A 99 19.67 -13.24 -0.20
CA ARG A 99 18.60 -12.98 -1.16
C ARG A 99 18.63 -11.55 -1.67
N HIS A 100 18.45 -11.39 -2.97
CA HIS A 100 18.32 -10.06 -3.56
C HIS A 100 16.88 -9.56 -3.38
N ILE A 101 16.75 -8.39 -2.74
CA ILE A 101 15.46 -7.75 -2.51
C ILE A 101 15.34 -6.55 -3.43
N VAL A 102 14.24 -6.52 -4.18
CA VAL A 102 13.89 -5.40 -5.06
C VAL A 102 12.69 -4.67 -4.49
N GLU A 103 12.83 -3.37 -4.28
CA GLU A 103 11.69 -2.52 -3.94
C GLU A 103 10.70 -2.47 -5.10
N VAL A 104 9.41 -2.52 -4.79
CA VAL A 104 8.35 -2.52 -5.80
C VAL A 104 7.29 -1.48 -5.44
N GLY A 105 6.66 -0.95 -6.46
CA GLY A 105 5.55 -0.01 -6.31
C GLY A 105 4.23 -0.69 -5.91
N ALA A 106 3.14 -0.14 -6.38
CA ALA A 106 1.82 -0.71 -6.14
C ALA A 106 1.54 -1.86 -7.12
N CYS A 107 0.96 -2.93 -6.61
CA CYS A 107 0.58 -4.13 -7.35
C CYS A 107 -0.94 -4.27 -7.34
N LYS A 108 -1.58 -4.21 -8.50
CA LYS A 108 -3.01 -4.52 -8.63
C LYS A 108 -3.22 -6.03 -8.66
N HIS A 109 -4.26 -6.50 -7.98
CA HIS A 109 -4.59 -7.91 -7.99
C HIS A 109 -4.95 -8.37 -9.43
N PRO A 110 -4.44 -9.51 -9.90
CA PRO A 110 -4.61 -9.92 -11.29
C PRO A 110 -6.05 -10.26 -11.68
N THR A 111 -6.86 -10.72 -10.73
CA THR A 111 -8.23 -11.21 -10.98
C THR A 111 -9.31 -10.55 -10.11
N ILE A 112 -8.94 -9.96 -8.96
CA ILE A 112 -9.89 -9.25 -8.11
C ILE A 112 -9.82 -7.76 -8.47
N PRO A 113 -10.90 -7.20 -9.05
CA PRO A 113 -10.91 -5.79 -9.40
C PRO A 113 -10.88 -4.91 -8.14
N ASN A 114 -10.30 -3.74 -8.27
CA ASN A 114 -10.24 -2.73 -7.20
C ASN A 114 -9.54 -3.22 -5.92
N PHE A 115 -8.58 -4.12 -6.07
CA PHE A 115 -7.73 -4.59 -5.00
C PHE A 115 -6.27 -4.34 -5.36
N ALA A 116 -5.52 -3.68 -4.45
CA ALA A 116 -4.12 -3.35 -4.64
C ALA A 116 -3.32 -3.61 -3.36
N SER A 117 -2.04 -3.89 -3.51
CA SER A 117 -1.11 -4.01 -2.39
C SER A 117 0.23 -3.37 -2.76
N SER A 118 0.99 -2.96 -1.77
CA SER A 118 2.35 -2.44 -1.95
C SER A 118 3.24 -3.17 -0.96
N PRO A 119 3.80 -4.31 -1.34
CA PRO A 119 4.77 -5.01 -0.49
C PRO A 119 6.05 -4.19 -0.35
N ASP A 120 6.76 -4.32 0.75
CA ASP A 120 8.01 -3.60 1.01
C ASP A 120 9.17 -4.10 0.15
N GLY A 121 9.01 -5.23 -0.50
CA GLY A 121 9.92 -5.73 -1.50
C GLY A 121 9.54 -7.10 -2.05
N PHE A 122 10.14 -7.43 -3.19
CA PHE A 122 10.16 -8.79 -3.72
C PHE A 122 11.55 -9.39 -3.55
N ASN A 123 11.59 -10.65 -3.15
CA ASN A 123 12.78 -11.46 -3.21
C ASN A 123 12.67 -12.48 -4.35
N TYR A 124 13.79 -12.75 -4.96
CA TYR A 124 13.93 -13.82 -5.93
C TYR A 124 15.07 -14.74 -5.47
N ASP A 125 14.75 -16.01 -5.36
CA ASP A 125 15.72 -17.07 -5.12
C ASP A 125 16.05 -17.73 -6.46
N GLU A 126 17.28 -17.54 -6.94
CA GLU A 126 17.70 -18.05 -8.25
C GLU A 126 17.83 -19.59 -8.23
N GLU A 127 18.24 -20.17 -7.11
CA GLU A 127 18.42 -21.61 -6.99
C GLU A 127 17.07 -22.34 -6.97
N LEU A 128 16.13 -21.84 -6.20
CA LEU A 128 14.79 -22.41 -6.08
C LEU A 128 13.83 -21.93 -7.16
N ARG A 129 14.17 -20.89 -7.92
CA ARG A 129 13.28 -20.17 -8.84
C ARG A 129 12.01 -19.69 -8.19
N GLU A 130 12.08 -19.43 -6.91
CA GLU A 130 10.93 -18.94 -6.12
C GLU A 130 10.96 -17.43 -6.02
N ARG A 131 9.75 -16.85 -6.10
CA ARG A 131 9.51 -15.44 -5.83
C ARG A 131 8.70 -15.30 -4.57
N GLY A 132 9.16 -14.46 -3.65
CA GLY A 132 8.45 -14.10 -2.45
C GLY A 132 8.23 -12.60 -2.35
N CYS A 133 7.26 -12.17 -1.56
CA CYS A 133 7.16 -10.79 -1.12
C CYS A 133 7.55 -10.68 0.35
N ILE A 134 8.10 -9.53 0.72
CA ILE A 134 8.44 -9.20 2.09
C ILE A 134 7.57 -8.04 2.57
N GLU A 135 7.20 -8.14 3.82
CA GLU A 135 6.57 -7.08 4.59
C GLU A 135 7.44 -6.80 5.80
N ILE A 136 7.83 -5.54 5.99
CA ILE A 136 8.71 -5.11 7.07
C ILE A 136 7.86 -4.43 8.15
N LYS A 137 8.04 -4.84 9.39
CA LYS A 137 7.40 -4.21 10.54
C LYS A 137 8.47 -3.67 11.48
N CYS A 138 8.46 -2.37 11.69
CA CYS A 138 9.33 -1.68 12.61
C CYS A 138 8.50 -1.29 13.86
N PRO A 139 8.46 -2.13 14.90
CA PRO A 139 7.76 -1.77 16.12
C PRO A 139 8.47 -0.59 16.78
N SER A 140 7.68 0.40 17.19
CA SER A 140 8.14 1.58 17.93
C SER A 140 8.23 1.31 19.41
#